data_19279341a1b26cc8434ba8f910db9850
#
_entry.id   19279341a1b26cc8434ba8f910db9850
#
_cell.length_a   1.000
_cell.length_b   1.000
_cell.length_c   1.000
_cell.angle_alpha   90.00
_cell.angle_beta   90.00
_cell.angle_gamma   90.00
#
_symmetry.space_group_name_H-M   'P 1'
#
loop_
_entity.id
_entity.type
_entity.pdbx_description
1 polymer ?
#
loop_
_entity_poly.entity_id
_entity_poly.type
_entity_poly.pdbx_seq_one_letter_code
_entity_poly.pdbx_strand_id
1 'polypeptide(L)'
;MKREILTLALAFGALVVSAQTTEKINIEDGERWWGAATGLGLSMPYGGGKKAEIDQRKYNLNNQTSPLLISSKGRGLWCSGPFKMKAEGKQINLTSDKGSFELQTYGKTLRDAYCGVMQKHFPPTGSVPPELFFTRPTYNTWIELVYNQNQADVMKYAKGIVDNGFPTGVLMIDDNWQQDYGVWEFRAEQFPNPKAMVDSLHDMGFKVMLWVCPFVSPDSKKGRDLAKKGYFLKRKGTDEPAVVVWWNGYSHVYDLSNPEARAYLKHEFADLQQRYGIDGFKFDAGDQCYYSEDEVDVYDGKSYDVAQTQLWAQLGSEFSYNEMRACWLEGNAPLVQRLGDKDYSWLGVRQLVPGMIAAGLQGYGYTCPDMIGGGSFTTFYGIDPDKFDQKLIVRSCQIHSMMPMMQFSVAPWRILDKHHLDICRRYAAWHSQLGDYILSEARRMAKTGEPMVRAMDYSFPGQGLEGIVDQYMLGDKYLVAPVVTSADQRDVRLPKGKWRDDTGKVWRGGRTITINVPIERLPWFERL
;
A
#
# COMPACT_ATOMS: atom_id res chain seq x y z
N MET A 1 -40.03 -38.83 55.87
CA MET A 1 -38.71 -38.94 55.17
C MET A 1 -38.96 -38.68 53.70
N LYS A 2 -38.67 -37.44 53.24
CA LYS A 2 -38.71 -37.08 51.81
C LYS A 2 -37.25 -37.11 51.33
N ARG A 3 -36.97 -37.94 50.32
CA ARG A 3 -35.68 -37.99 49.61
C ARG A 3 -35.72 -36.89 48.54
N GLU A 4 -34.88 -35.88 48.67
CA GLU A 4 -34.58 -34.95 47.60
C GLU A 4 -33.53 -35.59 46.66
N ILE A 5 -33.92 -35.69 45.39
CA ILE A 5 -33.00 -36.13 44.32
C ILE A 5 -32.35 -34.87 43.75
N LEU A 6 -31.07 -34.72 44.01
CA LEU A 6 -30.23 -33.62 43.44
C LEU A 6 -29.82 -34.03 42.01
N THR A 7 -30.42 -33.41 41.00
CA THR A 7 -30.06 -33.63 39.60
C THR A 7 -28.88 -32.72 39.26
N LEU A 8 -27.69 -33.30 39.09
CA LEU A 8 -26.50 -32.61 38.64
C LEU A 8 -26.56 -32.49 37.11
N ALA A 9 -26.83 -31.31 36.58
CA ALA A 9 -26.74 -31.01 35.15
C ALA A 9 -25.27 -30.76 34.77
N LEU A 10 -24.65 -31.75 34.15
CA LEU A 10 -23.35 -31.60 33.49
C LEU A 10 -23.55 -30.81 32.18
N ALA A 11 -23.19 -29.54 32.18
CA ALA A 11 -23.07 -28.77 30.95
C ALA A 11 -21.81 -29.21 30.18
N PHE A 12 -21.99 -30.05 29.16
CA PHE A 12 -20.98 -30.31 28.17
C PHE A 12 -20.88 -29.07 27.27
N GLY A 13 -19.90 -28.20 27.51
CA GLY A 13 -19.45 -27.23 26.56
C GLY A 13 -18.82 -27.95 25.36
N ALA A 14 -19.56 -28.05 24.26
CA ALA A 14 -18.97 -28.52 23.01
C ALA A 14 -17.91 -27.50 22.57
N LEU A 15 -16.64 -27.84 22.72
CA LEU A 15 -15.54 -27.19 21.99
C LEU A 15 -15.81 -27.44 20.49
N VAL A 16 -16.35 -26.45 19.81
CA VAL A 16 -16.39 -26.43 18.35
C VAL A 16 -14.94 -26.21 17.89
N VAL A 17 -14.17 -27.28 17.75
CA VAL A 17 -12.91 -27.25 17.01
C VAL A 17 -13.30 -27.03 15.56
N SER A 18 -13.14 -25.79 15.06
CA SER A 18 -13.26 -25.52 13.64
C SER A 18 -12.23 -26.37 12.90
N ALA A 19 -12.71 -27.31 12.07
CA ALA A 19 -11.81 -28.15 11.30
C ALA A 19 -11.03 -27.28 10.32
N GLN A 20 -9.70 -27.36 10.36
CA GLN A 20 -8.82 -26.70 9.41
C GLN A 20 -9.20 -27.14 7.98
N THR A 21 -9.45 -26.18 7.11
CA THR A 21 -9.65 -26.44 5.68
C THR A 21 -8.34 -26.37 4.92
N THR A 22 -8.21 -27.22 3.92
CA THR A 22 -7.01 -27.28 3.08
C THR A 22 -7.39 -27.26 1.60
N GLU A 23 -6.58 -26.60 0.79
CA GLU A 23 -6.71 -26.60 -0.67
C GLU A 23 -5.34 -26.79 -1.31
N LYS A 24 -5.28 -27.54 -2.40
CA LYS A 24 -4.05 -27.82 -3.15
C LYS A 24 -4.24 -27.49 -4.62
N ILE A 25 -3.56 -26.47 -5.08
CA ILE A 25 -3.54 -26.11 -6.49
C ILE A 25 -2.36 -26.78 -7.17
N ASN A 26 -2.63 -27.63 -8.14
CA ASN A 26 -1.62 -28.11 -9.08
C ASN A 26 -1.53 -27.08 -10.24
N ILE A 27 -0.36 -26.49 -10.41
CA ILE A 27 -0.07 -25.50 -11.45
C ILE A 27 0.15 -26.25 -12.76
N GLU A 28 -0.65 -25.94 -13.76
CA GLU A 28 -0.57 -26.53 -15.10
C GLU A 28 0.67 -26.04 -15.87
N ASP A 29 1.03 -26.75 -16.93
CA ASP A 29 2.14 -26.33 -17.79
C ASP A 29 1.87 -24.95 -18.42
N GLY A 30 2.83 -24.05 -18.27
CA GLY A 30 2.73 -22.65 -18.70
C GLY A 30 1.82 -21.76 -17.86
N GLU A 31 1.14 -22.31 -16.85
CA GLU A 31 0.30 -21.51 -15.97
C GLU A 31 1.13 -20.71 -14.94
N ARG A 32 0.63 -19.54 -14.59
CA ARG A 32 1.22 -18.64 -13.59
C ARG A 32 0.11 -18.10 -12.68
N TRP A 33 0.45 -17.90 -11.40
CA TRP A 33 -0.49 -17.43 -10.38
C TRP A 33 -0.01 -16.18 -9.66
N TRP A 34 -0.94 -15.33 -9.25
CA TRP A 34 -0.71 -14.09 -8.49
C TRP A 34 -1.69 -14.01 -7.33
N GLY A 35 -1.38 -13.23 -6.28
CA GLY A 35 -2.28 -12.90 -5.18
C GLY A 35 -1.69 -13.13 -3.79
N ALA A 36 -2.52 -13.26 -2.80
CA ALA A 36 -2.27 -13.40 -1.37
C ALA A 36 -1.79 -12.12 -0.67
N ALA A 37 -0.71 -11.49 -1.10
CA ALA A 37 -0.18 -10.27 -0.49
C ALA A 37 0.60 -9.44 -1.51
N THR A 38 0.47 -8.12 -1.46
CA THR A 38 1.23 -7.20 -2.32
C THR A 38 2.73 -7.26 -2.06
N GLY A 39 3.14 -7.48 -0.81
CA GLY A 39 4.55 -7.65 -0.44
C GLY A 39 5.26 -8.84 -1.07
N LEU A 40 4.53 -9.80 -1.65
CA LEU A 40 5.09 -10.93 -2.39
C LEU A 40 5.38 -10.61 -3.87
N GLY A 41 5.28 -9.36 -4.32
CA GLY A 41 5.45 -8.98 -5.72
C GLY A 41 6.67 -9.55 -6.42
N LEU A 42 7.86 -9.55 -5.79
CA LEU A 42 9.07 -10.17 -6.36
C LEU A 42 8.98 -11.70 -6.52
N SER A 43 8.18 -12.37 -5.70
CA SER A 43 7.96 -13.82 -5.77
C SER A 43 6.90 -14.19 -6.81
N MET A 44 6.11 -13.23 -7.29
CA MET A 44 5.13 -13.44 -8.36
C MET A 44 5.77 -13.33 -9.73
N PRO A 45 5.20 -13.99 -10.73
CA PRO A 45 4.13 -15.00 -10.61
C PRO A 45 4.63 -16.33 -10.05
N TYR A 46 3.77 -17.03 -9.30
CA TYR A 46 4.04 -18.38 -8.81
C TYR A 46 3.98 -19.40 -9.97
N GLY A 47 4.72 -20.53 -9.84
CA GLY A 47 4.82 -21.57 -10.88
C GLY A 47 5.98 -21.39 -11.85
N GLY A 48 6.80 -20.33 -11.70
CA GLY A 48 8.02 -20.08 -12.49
C GLY A 48 9.32 -20.46 -11.80
N GLY A 49 9.29 -21.41 -10.85
CA GLY A 49 10.47 -21.81 -10.05
C GLY A 49 10.72 -20.94 -8.81
N LYS A 50 9.98 -19.87 -8.63
CA LYS A 50 10.04 -19.03 -7.43
C LYS A 50 9.29 -19.69 -6.27
N LYS A 51 9.78 -19.41 -5.04
CA LYS A 51 9.12 -19.86 -3.81
C LYS A 51 8.46 -18.66 -3.13
N ALA A 52 7.32 -18.92 -2.48
CA ALA A 52 6.63 -17.94 -1.66
C ALA A 52 5.94 -18.61 -0.48
N GLU A 53 5.94 -17.93 0.66
CA GLU A 53 5.23 -18.38 1.86
C GLU A 53 4.63 -17.17 2.57
N ILE A 54 3.42 -17.32 3.10
CA ILE A 54 2.76 -16.31 3.94
C ILE A 54 1.77 -16.97 4.89
N ASP A 55 1.66 -16.43 6.09
CA ASP A 55 0.55 -16.63 7.02
C ASP A 55 -0.18 -15.29 7.15
N GLN A 56 -1.34 -15.15 6.50
CA GLN A 56 -2.09 -13.89 6.47
C GLN A 56 -2.63 -13.46 7.83
N ARG A 57 -2.68 -14.33 8.84
CA ARG A 57 -3.04 -13.96 10.21
C ARG A 57 -1.90 -13.29 10.96
N LYS A 58 -0.64 -13.56 10.56
CA LYS A 58 0.57 -13.12 11.28
C LYS A 58 1.32 -12.02 10.56
N TYR A 59 1.34 -12.07 9.23
CA TYR A 59 2.16 -11.18 8.42
C TYR A 59 1.41 -10.66 7.20
N ASN A 60 1.47 -9.36 7.01
CA ASN A 60 1.05 -8.69 5.79
C ASN A 60 2.23 -8.19 4.94
N LEU A 61 3.45 -8.43 5.37
CA LEU A 61 4.66 -7.92 4.72
C LEU A 61 4.63 -6.39 4.55
N ASN A 62 4.11 -5.70 5.57
CA ASN A 62 3.93 -4.24 5.63
C ASN A 62 3.05 -3.67 4.50
N ASN A 63 2.09 -4.44 3.98
CA ASN A 63 1.26 -4.08 2.85
C ASN A 63 -0.16 -4.65 2.95
N GLN A 64 -0.89 -4.54 1.86
CA GLN A 64 -2.24 -5.05 1.71
C GLN A 64 -2.22 -6.56 1.45
N THR A 65 -3.20 -7.23 2.01
CA THR A 65 -3.43 -8.66 1.80
C THR A 65 -4.89 -8.92 1.39
N SER A 66 -5.09 -9.93 0.57
CA SER A 66 -6.42 -10.39 0.18
C SER A 66 -6.45 -11.91 0.10
N PRO A 67 -7.57 -12.56 0.49
CA PRO A 67 -7.66 -14.02 0.50
C PRO A 67 -7.97 -14.58 -0.89
N LEU A 68 -7.22 -14.16 -1.91
CA LEU A 68 -7.45 -14.56 -3.30
C LEU A 68 -6.15 -14.95 -4.02
N LEU A 69 -6.29 -15.83 -4.99
CA LEU A 69 -5.29 -16.12 -6.01
C LEU A 69 -5.96 -16.16 -7.38
N ILE A 70 -5.25 -15.68 -8.41
CA ILE A 70 -5.74 -15.68 -9.80
C ILE A 70 -4.66 -16.20 -10.76
N SER A 71 -5.07 -16.86 -11.83
CA SER A 71 -4.15 -17.52 -12.76
C SER A 71 -4.23 -17.00 -14.18
N SER A 72 -3.11 -17.16 -14.91
CA SER A 72 -3.01 -16.87 -16.35
C SER A 72 -3.93 -17.74 -17.23
N LYS A 73 -4.51 -18.81 -16.68
CA LYS A 73 -5.45 -19.70 -17.37
C LYS A 73 -6.92 -19.52 -16.96
N GLY A 74 -7.25 -18.41 -16.36
CA GLY A 74 -8.63 -18.06 -16.03
C GLY A 74 -9.18 -18.70 -14.76
N ARG A 75 -8.33 -19.37 -13.95
CA ARG A 75 -8.72 -19.93 -12.66
C ARG A 75 -8.55 -18.88 -11.56
N GLY A 76 -9.52 -18.82 -10.65
CA GLY A 76 -9.48 -17.96 -9.48
C GLY A 76 -9.80 -18.75 -8.21
N LEU A 77 -9.04 -18.50 -7.15
CA LEU A 77 -9.30 -19.02 -5.82
C LEU A 77 -9.71 -17.87 -4.90
N TRP A 78 -10.72 -18.11 -4.11
CA TRP A 78 -11.14 -17.26 -3.00
C TRP A 78 -11.17 -18.07 -1.71
N CYS A 79 -10.76 -17.46 -0.60
CA CYS A 79 -11.01 -17.99 0.73
C CYS A 79 -11.91 -17.02 1.51
N SER A 80 -12.88 -17.56 2.25
CA SER A 80 -13.78 -16.73 3.07
C SER A 80 -13.13 -16.15 4.33
N GLY A 81 -11.86 -16.50 4.59
CA GLY A 81 -11.04 -15.99 5.69
C GLY A 81 -9.55 -15.98 5.33
N PRO A 82 -8.69 -15.55 6.26
CA PRO A 82 -7.25 -15.58 6.04
C PRO A 82 -6.73 -17.02 5.90
N PHE A 83 -5.65 -17.18 5.14
CA PHE A 83 -5.01 -18.47 4.91
C PHE A 83 -3.49 -18.42 5.08
N LYS A 84 -2.91 -19.59 5.29
CA LYS A 84 -1.47 -19.85 5.10
C LYS A 84 -1.26 -20.39 3.70
N MET A 85 -0.23 -19.90 3.02
CA MET A 85 0.14 -20.33 1.69
C MET A 85 1.60 -20.74 1.64
N LYS A 86 1.88 -21.85 0.96
CA LYS A 86 3.22 -22.23 0.51
C LYS A 86 3.17 -22.57 -0.98
N ALA A 87 3.83 -21.73 -1.79
CA ALA A 87 3.98 -21.94 -3.23
C ALA A 87 5.41 -22.42 -3.53
N GLU A 88 5.56 -23.59 -4.12
CA GLU A 88 6.85 -24.18 -4.49
C GLU A 88 6.70 -25.11 -5.70
N GLY A 89 7.59 -24.96 -6.68
CA GLY A 89 7.57 -25.77 -7.90
C GLY A 89 6.27 -25.61 -8.68
N LYS A 90 5.54 -26.72 -8.87
CA LYS A 90 4.24 -26.75 -9.54
C LYS A 90 3.05 -26.88 -8.58
N GLN A 91 3.22 -26.48 -7.32
CA GLN A 91 2.17 -26.60 -6.31
C GLN A 91 2.01 -25.32 -5.49
N ILE A 92 0.76 -25.02 -5.14
CA ILE A 92 0.40 -24.07 -4.10
C ILE A 92 -0.44 -24.81 -3.07
N ASN A 93 0.07 -24.91 -1.84
CA ASN A 93 -0.64 -25.52 -0.73
C ASN A 93 -1.19 -24.43 0.17
N LEU A 94 -2.46 -24.55 0.54
CA LEU A 94 -3.20 -23.57 1.30
C LEU A 94 -3.87 -24.24 2.50
N THR A 95 -3.88 -23.54 3.63
CA THR A 95 -4.63 -23.96 4.83
C THR A 95 -5.31 -22.75 5.46
N SER A 96 -6.53 -22.91 5.96
CA SER A 96 -7.25 -21.89 6.70
C SER A 96 -7.94 -22.51 7.92
N ASP A 97 -7.82 -21.85 9.07
CA ASP A 97 -8.50 -22.23 10.30
C ASP A 97 -9.87 -21.51 10.42
N LYS A 98 -10.09 -20.45 9.62
CA LYS A 98 -11.26 -19.57 9.73
C LYS A 98 -12.03 -19.38 8.42
N GLY A 99 -11.61 -20.03 7.33
CA GLY A 99 -12.23 -19.87 6.02
C GLY A 99 -12.37 -21.16 5.25
N SER A 100 -13.21 -21.13 4.23
CA SER A 100 -13.38 -22.18 3.23
C SER A 100 -12.87 -21.70 1.88
N PHE A 101 -12.27 -22.61 1.12
CA PHE A 101 -11.73 -22.33 -0.20
C PHE A 101 -12.77 -22.56 -1.29
N GLU A 102 -12.81 -21.68 -2.26
CA GLU A 102 -13.57 -21.81 -3.50
C GLU A 102 -12.61 -21.60 -4.68
N LEU A 103 -12.35 -22.65 -5.44
CA LEU A 103 -11.57 -22.62 -6.67
C LEU A 103 -12.53 -22.71 -7.87
N GLN A 104 -12.53 -21.69 -8.72
CA GLN A 104 -13.43 -21.58 -9.87
C GLN A 104 -12.68 -21.18 -11.14
N THR A 105 -13.18 -21.60 -12.31
CA THR A 105 -12.70 -21.15 -13.61
C THR A 105 -13.66 -20.09 -14.17
N TYR A 106 -13.13 -18.89 -14.45
CA TYR A 106 -13.89 -17.75 -14.98
C TYR A 106 -13.71 -17.53 -16.47
N GLY A 107 -12.77 -18.21 -17.10
CA GLY A 107 -12.45 -18.07 -18.52
C GLY A 107 -11.13 -18.74 -18.86
N LYS A 108 -10.31 -18.09 -19.71
CA LYS A 108 -9.07 -18.66 -20.22
C LYS A 108 -7.83 -17.79 -19.97
N THR A 109 -8.01 -16.60 -19.42
CA THR A 109 -6.96 -15.58 -19.29
C THR A 109 -6.86 -15.04 -17.87
N LEU A 110 -5.73 -14.40 -17.54
CA LEU A 110 -5.55 -13.69 -16.27
C LEU A 110 -6.64 -12.62 -16.06
N ARG A 111 -7.03 -11.91 -17.14
CA ARG A 111 -8.09 -10.91 -17.08
C ARG A 111 -9.44 -11.52 -16.73
N ASP A 112 -9.77 -12.68 -17.30
CA ASP A 112 -11.03 -13.37 -16.99
C ASP A 112 -11.08 -13.77 -15.51
N ALA A 113 -9.98 -14.35 -15.00
CA ALA A 113 -9.85 -14.72 -13.57
C ALA A 113 -10.01 -13.50 -12.67
N TYR A 114 -9.30 -12.43 -12.98
CA TYR A 114 -9.36 -11.17 -12.23
C TYR A 114 -10.77 -10.58 -12.21
N CYS A 115 -11.35 -10.36 -13.38
CA CYS A 115 -12.69 -9.76 -13.51
C CYS A 115 -13.75 -10.61 -12.79
N GLY A 116 -13.67 -11.94 -12.92
CA GLY A 116 -14.61 -12.84 -12.26
C GLY A 116 -14.53 -12.78 -10.74
N VAL A 117 -13.32 -12.83 -10.18
CA VAL A 117 -13.12 -12.73 -8.71
C VAL A 117 -13.51 -11.33 -8.21
N MET A 118 -13.09 -10.25 -8.91
CA MET A 118 -13.40 -8.88 -8.48
C MET A 118 -14.91 -8.59 -8.53
N GLN A 119 -15.60 -8.98 -9.59
CA GLN A 119 -17.03 -8.77 -9.69
C GLN A 119 -17.81 -9.45 -8.56
N LYS A 120 -17.33 -10.62 -8.11
CA LYS A 120 -17.97 -11.40 -7.06
C LYS A 120 -17.69 -10.85 -5.65
N HIS A 121 -16.45 -10.45 -5.37
CA HIS A 121 -16.00 -10.15 -4.02
C HIS A 121 -15.67 -8.66 -3.78
N PHE A 122 -15.30 -7.93 -4.81
CA PHE A 122 -14.93 -6.51 -4.75
C PHE A 122 -15.54 -5.75 -5.94
N PRO A 123 -16.87 -5.65 -6.03
CA PRO A 123 -17.52 -4.95 -7.13
C PRO A 123 -17.05 -3.48 -7.19
N PRO A 124 -17.02 -2.88 -8.38
CA PRO A 124 -16.69 -1.48 -8.56
C PRO A 124 -17.59 -0.57 -7.72
N THR A 125 -17.00 0.42 -7.04
CA THR A 125 -17.74 1.33 -6.14
C THR A 125 -18.29 2.57 -6.84
N GLY A 126 -17.77 2.90 -8.02
CA GLY A 126 -18.06 4.15 -8.74
C GLY A 126 -17.33 5.37 -8.16
N SER A 127 -16.59 5.22 -7.07
CA SER A 127 -15.92 6.30 -6.35
C SER A 127 -14.41 6.28 -6.58
N VAL A 128 -13.80 7.47 -6.61
CA VAL A 128 -12.34 7.67 -6.78
C VAL A 128 -11.82 8.46 -5.59
N PRO A 129 -10.60 8.20 -5.10
CA PRO A 129 -9.91 9.13 -4.19
C PRO A 129 -9.77 10.54 -4.79
N PRO A 130 -9.45 11.56 -4.00
CA PRO A 130 -9.28 12.93 -4.48
C PRO A 130 -8.35 13.03 -5.69
N GLU A 131 -8.78 13.76 -6.72
CA GLU A 131 -8.10 13.85 -8.02
C GLU A 131 -6.66 14.32 -7.91
N LEU A 132 -6.34 15.08 -6.87
CA LEU A 132 -5.00 15.62 -6.65
C LEU A 132 -3.94 14.53 -6.49
N PHE A 133 -4.28 13.38 -5.93
CA PHE A 133 -3.36 12.24 -5.80
C PHE A 133 -2.90 11.68 -7.15
N PHE A 134 -3.72 11.82 -8.19
CA PHE A 134 -3.43 11.32 -9.55
C PHE A 134 -2.82 12.36 -10.47
N THR A 135 -3.02 13.64 -10.15
CA THR A 135 -2.67 14.76 -11.04
C THR A 135 -1.47 15.56 -10.58
N ARG A 136 -0.99 15.32 -9.35
CA ARG A 136 0.13 16.03 -8.74
C ARG A 136 0.99 15.08 -7.91
N PRO A 137 2.29 15.35 -7.76
CA PRO A 137 3.11 14.62 -6.82
C PRO A 137 2.64 14.78 -5.38
N THR A 138 2.85 13.76 -4.57
CA THR A 138 2.74 13.79 -3.13
C THR A 138 4.13 13.99 -2.51
N TYR A 139 4.20 14.64 -1.38
CA TYR A 139 5.43 14.89 -0.61
C TYR A 139 5.21 14.41 0.81
N ASN A 140 6.22 13.74 1.37
CA ASN A 140 6.18 13.22 2.72
C ASN A 140 7.46 13.63 3.46
N THR A 141 7.36 14.12 4.67
CA THR A 141 8.52 14.61 5.42
C THR A 141 9.36 13.50 6.06
N TRP A 142 8.99 12.21 5.91
CA TRP A 142 9.62 11.08 6.61
C TRP A 142 11.12 10.99 6.41
N ILE A 143 11.61 10.82 5.18
CA ILE A 143 13.05 10.64 4.93
C ILE A 143 13.84 11.93 5.15
N GLU A 144 13.22 13.08 4.94
CA GLU A 144 13.92 14.36 5.10
C GLU A 144 14.08 14.76 6.56
N LEU A 145 13.05 14.56 7.40
CA LEU A 145 13.03 15.02 8.79
C LEU A 145 13.09 13.87 9.81
N VAL A 146 12.71 12.66 9.41
CA VAL A 146 12.62 11.46 10.26
C VAL A 146 11.84 11.79 11.54
N TYR A 147 12.41 11.65 12.70
CA TYR A 147 11.79 11.96 14.00
C TYR A 147 11.92 13.43 14.43
N ASN A 148 12.54 14.28 13.62
CA ASN A 148 12.73 15.70 13.93
C ASN A 148 11.68 16.59 13.22
N GLN A 149 10.43 16.19 13.28
CA GLN A 149 9.33 16.97 12.72
C GLN A 149 9.18 18.30 13.48
N ASN A 150 9.26 19.41 12.77
CA ASN A 150 9.07 20.75 13.32
C ASN A 150 8.58 21.74 12.26
N GLN A 151 7.90 22.80 12.71
CA GLN A 151 7.28 23.78 11.83
C GLN A 151 8.28 24.45 10.88
N ALA A 152 9.47 24.81 11.36
CA ALA A 152 10.47 25.53 10.55
C ALA A 152 10.98 24.67 9.39
N ASP A 153 11.30 23.39 9.66
CA ASP A 153 11.83 22.48 8.63
C ASP A 153 10.72 22.00 7.68
N VAL A 154 9.48 21.80 8.16
CA VAL A 154 8.33 21.53 7.28
C VAL A 154 8.12 22.69 6.29
N MET A 155 8.14 23.94 6.77
CA MET A 155 8.01 25.13 5.91
C MET A 155 9.20 25.28 4.96
N LYS A 156 10.42 24.97 5.42
CA LYS A 156 11.62 24.95 4.58
C LYS A 156 11.52 23.92 3.47
N TYR A 157 11.01 22.73 3.79
CA TYR A 157 10.80 21.67 2.81
C TYR A 157 9.76 22.08 1.76
N ALA A 158 8.60 22.58 2.19
CA ALA A 158 7.55 23.06 1.31
C ALA A 158 8.04 24.21 0.40
N LYS A 159 8.76 25.19 0.97
CA LYS A 159 9.38 26.26 0.21
C LYS A 159 10.41 25.71 -0.80
N GLY A 160 11.21 24.71 -0.41
CA GLY A 160 12.17 24.06 -1.30
C GLY A 160 11.50 23.40 -2.50
N ILE A 161 10.31 22.81 -2.36
CA ILE A 161 9.52 22.26 -3.48
C ILE A 161 9.20 23.37 -4.48
N VAL A 162 8.64 24.48 -3.99
CA VAL A 162 8.24 25.62 -4.83
C VAL A 162 9.43 26.31 -5.48
N ASP A 163 10.48 26.63 -4.72
CA ASP A 163 11.67 27.35 -5.19
C ASP A 163 12.43 26.55 -6.26
N ASN A 164 12.40 25.21 -6.21
CA ASN A 164 13.02 24.35 -7.21
C ASN A 164 12.06 24.00 -8.37
N GLY A 165 10.86 24.57 -8.42
CA GLY A 165 9.92 24.42 -9.53
C GLY A 165 9.28 23.04 -9.64
N PHE A 166 9.16 22.32 -8.54
CA PHE A 166 8.35 21.10 -8.49
C PHE A 166 6.87 21.45 -8.36
N PRO A 167 5.94 20.69 -8.98
CA PRO A 167 4.51 20.91 -8.83
C PRO A 167 4.07 20.72 -7.39
N THR A 168 3.23 21.61 -6.86
CA THR A 168 2.58 21.42 -5.56
C THR A 168 1.49 20.36 -5.64
N GLY A 169 1.18 19.71 -4.50
CA GLY A 169 0.19 18.64 -4.43
C GLY A 169 -0.20 18.34 -2.99
N VAL A 170 -0.08 17.09 -2.54
CA VAL A 170 -0.32 16.71 -1.15
C VAL A 170 1.01 16.76 -0.38
N LEU A 171 1.03 17.36 0.80
CA LEU A 171 2.17 17.34 1.73
C LEU A 171 1.76 16.64 3.01
N MET A 172 2.47 15.55 3.35
CA MET A 172 2.27 14.76 4.55
C MET A 172 3.33 15.10 5.58
N ILE A 173 2.91 15.54 6.77
CA ILE A 173 3.77 15.68 7.94
C ILE A 173 3.78 14.33 8.65
N ASP A 174 4.94 13.67 8.66
CA ASP A 174 5.08 12.30 9.11
C ASP A 174 5.23 12.15 10.62
N ASP A 175 5.50 10.95 11.12
CA ASP A 175 5.56 10.57 12.54
C ASP A 175 6.38 11.54 13.39
N ASN A 176 5.97 11.73 14.62
CA ASN A 176 6.57 12.62 15.63
C ASN A 176 6.18 14.12 15.54
N TRP A 177 5.15 14.48 14.79
CA TRP A 177 4.54 15.82 14.87
C TRP A 177 3.70 15.98 16.15
N GLN A 178 3.10 14.90 16.61
CA GLN A 178 2.18 14.81 17.75
C GLN A 178 2.91 14.83 19.09
N GLN A 179 2.24 15.29 20.14
CA GLN A 179 2.79 15.39 21.48
C GLN A 179 3.20 14.02 22.04
N ASP A 180 2.40 12.99 21.80
CA ASP A 180 2.66 11.61 22.16
C ASP A 180 1.76 10.69 21.32
N TYR A 181 2.06 9.39 21.28
CA TYR A 181 1.19 8.43 20.59
C TYR A 181 -0.18 8.37 21.25
N GLY A 182 -1.22 8.63 20.47
CA GLY A 182 -2.60 8.77 20.93
C GLY A 182 -2.94 10.15 21.52
N VAL A 183 -1.99 11.06 21.65
CA VAL A 183 -2.22 12.46 22.04
C VAL A 183 -2.06 13.35 20.80
N TRP A 184 -3.16 13.48 20.04
CA TRP A 184 -3.20 14.13 18.73
C TRP A 184 -3.23 15.66 18.86
N GLU A 185 -2.14 16.21 19.42
CA GLU A 185 -1.86 17.63 19.56
C GLU A 185 -0.48 17.90 18.97
N PHE A 186 -0.30 18.99 18.25
CA PHE A 186 1.04 19.40 17.83
C PHE A 186 1.93 19.68 19.04
N ARG A 187 3.18 19.20 18.99
CA ARG A 187 4.18 19.56 20.02
C ARG A 187 4.41 21.06 19.98
N ALA A 188 3.99 21.78 21.04
CA ALA A 188 4.02 23.24 21.07
C ALA A 188 5.44 23.83 20.90
N GLU A 189 6.47 23.09 21.35
CA GLU A 189 7.87 23.51 21.23
C GLU A 189 8.38 23.41 19.79
N GLN A 190 7.96 22.40 19.03
CA GLN A 190 8.32 22.20 17.62
C GLN A 190 7.37 22.92 16.66
N PHE A 191 6.11 23.07 17.03
CA PHE A 191 5.07 23.68 16.19
C PHE A 191 4.40 24.84 16.94
N PRO A 192 5.05 26.01 17.04
CA PRO A 192 4.53 27.13 17.84
C PRO A 192 3.23 27.72 17.30
N ASN A 193 2.95 27.58 16.00
CA ASN A 193 1.70 28.06 15.39
C ASN A 193 1.25 27.14 14.24
N PRO A 194 0.74 25.93 14.56
CA PRO A 194 0.41 24.92 13.55
C PRO A 194 -0.72 25.37 12.61
N LYS A 195 -1.70 26.14 13.08
CA LYS A 195 -2.77 26.66 12.22
C LYS A 195 -2.22 27.61 11.14
N ALA A 196 -1.37 28.55 11.51
CA ALA A 196 -0.74 29.47 10.55
C ALA A 196 0.20 28.73 9.59
N MET A 197 0.88 27.66 10.05
CA MET A 197 1.68 26.80 9.17
C MET A 197 0.79 26.14 8.10
N VAL A 198 -0.32 25.52 8.50
CA VAL A 198 -1.25 24.85 7.57
C VAL A 198 -1.85 25.87 6.58
N ASP A 199 -2.26 27.04 7.05
CA ASP A 199 -2.77 28.11 6.18
C ASP A 199 -1.71 28.53 5.14
N SER A 200 -0.46 28.72 5.58
CA SER A 200 0.65 29.05 4.66
C SER A 200 0.93 27.95 3.65
N LEU A 201 0.82 26.67 4.03
CA LEU A 201 0.95 25.53 3.12
C LEU A 201 -0.20 25.51 2.09
N HIS A 202 -1.42 25.80 2.51
CA HIS A 202 -2.57 25.97 1.61
C HIS A 202 -2.35 27.13 0.63
N ASP A 203 -1.84 28.27 1.09
CA ASP A 203 -1.53 29.43 0.24
C ASP A 203 -0.43 29.10 -0.80
N MET A 204 0.49 28.18 -0.47
CA MET A 204 1.47 27.65 -1.43
C MET A 204 0.87 26.64 -2.41
N GLY A 205 -0.38 26.21 -2.23
CA GLY A 205 -1.08 25.26 -3.11
C GLY A 205 -0.97 23.80 -2.69
N PHE A 206 -0.61 23.49 -1.44
CA PHE A 206 -0.61 22.13 -0.91
C PHE A 206 -1.94 21.78 -0.23
N LYS A 207 -2.29 20.49 -0.27
CA LYS A 207 -3.17 19.85 0.70
C LYS A 207 -2.33 19.22 1.78
N VAL A 208 -2.74 19.30 3.05
CA VAL A 208 -1.95 18.91 4.20
C VAL A 208 -2.53 17.68 4.88
N MET A 209 -1.73 16.63 5.00
CA MET A 209 -2.07 15.40 5.73
C MET A 209 -1.13 15.20 6.91
N LEU A 210 -1.65 14.56 7.96
CA LEU A 210 -0.87 14.16 9.13
C LEU A 210 -0.77 12.65 9.23
N TRP A 211 0.38 12.15 9.66
CA TRP A 211 0.58 10.76 10.04
C TRP A 211 -0.21 10.43 11.31
N VAL A 212 -0.88 9.30 11.34
CA VAL A 212 -1.62 8.77 12.49
C VAL A 212 -1.46 7.25 12.58
N CYS A 213 -1.64 6.70 13.80
CA CYS A 213 -1.59 5.27 14.07
C CYS A 213 -2.65 4.87 15.11
N PRO A 214 -2.97 3.56 15.28
CA PRO A 214 -3.93 3.10 16.27
C PRO A 214 -3.31 2.90 17.68
N PHE A 215 -2.11 3.41 17.92
CA PHE A 215 -1.37 3.21 19.16
C PHE A 215 -1.50 4.38 20.14
N VAL A 216 -1.43 4.05 21.44
CA VAL A 216 -1.47 5.03 22.55
C VAL A 216 -0.42 4.69 23.57
N SER A 217 0.39 5.69 23.97
CA SER A 217 1.40 5.53 25.03
C SER A 217 0.74 5.15 26.37
N PRO A 218 1.12 4.02 27.00
CA PRO A 218 0.42 3.51 28.18
C PRO A 218 0.55 4.41 29.41
N ASP A 219 1.67 5.09 29.54
CA ASP A 219 2.01 5.96 30.65
C ASP A 219 1.55 7.41 30.46
N SER A 220 0.97 7.75 29.31
CA SER A 220 0.32 9.04 29.11
C SER A 220 -0.95 9.17 29.98
N LYS A 221 -1.31 10.40 30.37
CA LYS A 221 -2.59 10.64 31.05
C LYS A 221 -3.75 10.13 30.22
N LYS A 222 -3.73 10.39 28.90
CA LYS A 222 -4.77 9.97 27.95
C LYS A 222 -4.86 8.46 27.85
N GLY A 223 -3.73 7.75 27.81
CA GLY A 223 -3.69 6.29 27.81
C GLY A 223 -4.40 5.69 29.03
N ARG A 224 -4.08 6.20 30.23
CA ARG A 224 -4.75 5.76 31.47
C ARG A 224 -6.25 6.07 31.50
N ASP A 225 -6.65 7.21 30.97
CA ASP A 225 -8.08 7.59 30.94
C ASP A 225 -8.87 6.75 29.92
N LEU A 226 -8.29 6.43 28.76
CA LEU A 226 -8.91 5.56 27.75
C LEU A 226 -8.93 4.08 28.19
N ALA A 227 -7.90 3.63 28.92
CA ALA A 227 -7.89 2.30 29.54
C ALA A 227 -9.08 2.09 30.50
N LYS A 228 -9.41 3.09 31.33
CA LYS A 228 -10.58 3.06 32.22
C LYS A 228 -11.92 3.00 31.47
N LYS A 229 -11.94 3.52 30.23
CA LYS A 229 -13.13 3.43 29.35
C LYS A 229 -13.24 2.09 28.62
N GLY A 230 -12.20 1.24 28.66
CA GLY A 230 -12.18 -0.03 27.95
C GLY A 230 -12.05 0.12 26.42
N TYR A 231 -11.31 1.13 25.95
CA TYR A 231 -11.16 1.43 24.52
C TYR A 231 -10.01 0.68 23.84
N PHE A 232 -9.24 -0.10 24.62
CA PHE A 232 -8.10 -0.85 24.10
C PHE A 232 -8.38 -2.34 24.05
N LEU A 233 -7.63 -3.04 23.20
CA LEU A 233 -7.52 -4.49 23.26
C LEU A 233 -7.16 -4.91 24.68
N LYS A 234 -7.71 -6.04 25.14
CA LYS A 234 -7.38 -6.61 26.44
C LYS A 234 -6.31 -7.69 26.28
N ARG A 235 -5.46 -7.83 27.27
CA ARG A 235 -4.56 -8.99 27.36
C ARG A 235 -5.39 -10.26 27.54
N LYS A 236 -5.06 -11.29 26.76
CA LYS A 236 -5.79 -12.54 26.70
C LYS A 236 -6.19 -13.09 28.07
N GLY A 237 -7.48 -13.34 28.28
CA GLY A 237 -8.06 -13.88 29.50
C GLY A 237 -8.05 -12.93 30.71
N THR A 238 -7.87 -11.63 30.52
CA THR A 238 -7.87 -10.62 31.57
C THR A 238 -8.70 -9.39 31.20
N ASP A 239 -8.94 -8.51 32.18
CA ASP A 239 -9.54 -7.19 31.94
C ASP A 239 -8.50 -6.08 31.73
N GLU A 240 -7.20 -6.40 31.82
CA GLU A 240 -6.11 -5.44 31.68
C GLU A 240 -5.90 -5.07 30.21
N PRO A 241 -5.64 -3.79 29.88
CA PRO A 241 -5.29 -3.39 28.54
C PRO A 241 -4.04 -4.13 28.04
N ALA A 242 -4.09 -4.64 26.84
CA ALA A 242 -2.93 -5.24 26.19
C ALA A 242 -1.85 -4.18 25.91
N VAL A 243 -0.60 -4.61 25.98
CA VAL A 243 0.56 -3.80 25.55
C VAL A 243 1.25 -4.56 24.44
N VAL A 244 1.35 -3.94 23.28
CA VAL A 244 2.04 -4.50 22.12
C VAL A 244 3.39 -3.84 21.91
N VAL A 245 4.30 -4.57 21.26
CA VAL A 245 5.62 -4.06 20.85
C VAL A 245 5.55 -3.72 19.37
N TRP A 246 5.99 -2.53 19.01
CA TRP A 246 6.09 -2.06 17.64
C TRP A 246 7.40 -1.29 17.43
N TRP A 247 7.65 -0.71 16.25
CA TRP A 247 8.94 -0.08 15.94
C TRP A 247 9.30 1.13 16.82
N ASN A 248 8.31 1.78 17.48
CA ASN A 248 8.53 2.89 18.41
C ASN A 248 8.29 2.50 19.87
N GLY A 249 8.45 1.22 20.23
CA GLY A 249 8.43 0.73 21.62
C GLY A 249 7.15 0.02 22.03
N TYR A 250 6.57 0.40 23.16
CA TYR A 250 5.42 -0.27 23.79
C TYR A 250 4.20 0.63 23.76
N SER A 251 3.06 0.10 23.35
CA SER A 251 1.80 0.87 23.30
C SER A 251 0.58 0.02 23.61
N HIS A 252 -0.48 0.67 24.10
CA HIS A 252 -1.83 0.14 23.95
C HIS A 252 -2.30 0.30 22.51
N VAL A 253 -3.26 -0.54 22.07
CA VAL A 253 -3.87 -0.46 20.75
C VAL A 253 -5.37 -0.27 20.91
N TYR A 254 -5.95 0.66 20.14
CA TYR A 254 -7.41 0.78 20.08
C TYR A 254 -8.04 -0.52 19.62
N ASP A 255 -9.10 -0.93 20.31
CA ASP A 255 -9.98 -1.98 19.85
C ASP A 255 -11.07 -1.38 18.96
N LEU A 256 -10.88 -1.47 17.64
CA LEU A 256 -11.80 -0.88 16.66
C LEU A 256 -13.09 -1.69 16.47
N SER A 257 -13.20 -2.88 17.09
CA SER A 257 -14.45 -3.60 17.21
C SER A 257 -15.38 -3.00 18.29
N ASN A 258 -14.82 -2.18 19.21
CA ASN A 258 -15.57 -1.38 20.14
C ASN A 258 -16.08 -0.11 19.44
N PRO A 259 -17.42 0.05 19.25
CA PRO A 259 -17.97 1.20 18.52
C PRO A 259 -17.71 2.55 19.20
N GLU A 260 -17.61 2.57 20.54
CA GLU A 260 -17.29 3.79 21.29
C GLU A 260 -15.83 4.19 21.09
N ALA A 261 -14.90 3.23 21.11
CA ALA A 261 -13.48 3.48 20.85
C ALA A 261 -13.26 3.99 19.42
N ARG A 262 -13.92 3.36 18.44
CA ARG A 262 -13.87 3.78 17.04
C ARG A 262 -14.43 5.20 16.84
N ALA A 263 -15.61 5.49 17.42
CA ALA A 263 -16.22 6.82 17.35
C ALA A 263 -15.35 7.89 18.01
N TYR A 264 -14.74 7.56 19.15
CA TYR A 264 -13.83 8.45 19.86
C TYR A 264 -12.61 8.79 18.99
N LEU A 265 -11.94 7.79 18.43
CA LEU A 265 -10.75 8.01 17.57
C LEU A 265 -11.10 8.81 16.31
N LYS A 266 -12.24 8.51 15.68
CA LYS A 266 -12.75 9.30 14.56
C LYS A 266 -12.95 10.78 14.93
N HIS A 267 -13.54 11.02 16.10
CA HIS A 267 -13.74 12.39 16.59
C HIS A 267 -12.43 13.14 16.81
N GLU A 268 -11.42 12.49 17.38
CA GLU A 268 -10.07 13.08 17.55
C GLU A 268 -9.48 13.53 16.21
N PHE A 269 -9.60 12.71 15.15
CA PHE A 269 -9.10 13.09 13.83
C PHE A 269 -9.94 14.20 13.18
N ALA A 270 -11.26 14.15 13.32
CA ALA A 270 -12.14 15.22 12.83
C ALA A 270 -11.87 16.57 13.53
N ASP A 271 -11.53 16.54 14.82
CA ASP A 271 -11.15 17.74 15.58
C ASP A 271 -9.85 18.36 15.06
N LEU A 272 -8.85 17.55 14.64
CA LEU A 272 -7.65 18.06 13.98
C LEU A 272 -7.97 18.79 12.67
N GLN A 273 -8.89 18.27 11.87
CA GLN A 273 -9.36 18.94 10.65
C GLN A 273 -10.02 20.27 10.98
N GLN A 274 -10.89 20.29 11.98
CA GLN A 274 -11.60 21.50 12.39
C GLN A 274 -10.68 22.58 12.97
N ARG A 275 -9.76 22.20 13.87
CA ARG A 275 -8.87 23.16 14.56
C ARG A 275 -7.77 23.71 13.67
N TYR A 276 -7.16 22.86 12.87
CA TYR A 276 -5.95 23.22 12.13
C TYR A 276 -6.16 23.34 10.61
N GLY A 277 -7.29 22.87 10.09
CA GLY A 277 -7.55 22.87 8.65
C GLY A 277 -6.86 21.72 7.90
N ILE A 278 -6.51 20.63 8.60
CA ILE A 278 -5.90 19.45 8.01
C ILE A 278 -6.86 18.81 6.99
N ASP A 279 -6.36 18.44 5.81
CA ASP A 279 -7.17 17.85 4.74
C ASP A 279 -7.41 16.35 4.93
N GLY A 280 -6.48 15.64 5.56
CA GLY A 280 -6.61 14.20 5.81
C GLY A 280 -5.43 13.56 6.52
N PHE A 281 -5.29 12.23 6.40
CA PHE A 281 -4.36 11.47 7.24
C PHE A 281 -3.67 10.33 6.49
N LYS A 282 -2.39 10.10 6.82
CA LYS A 282 -1.66 8.88 6.54
C LYS A 282 -1.89 7.92 7.69
N PHE A 283 -2.66 6.87 7.44
CA PHE A 283 -2.98 5.80 8.38
C PHE A 283 -1.89 4.73 8.36
N ASP A 284 -0.96 4.82 9.29
CA ASP A 284 0.16 3.90 9.40
C ASP A 284 -0.09 2.82 10.46
N ALA A 285 0.78 1.81 10.52
CA ALA A 285 0.58 0.63 11.33
C ALA A 285 -0.75 -0.10 11.03
N GLY A 286 -1.41 -0.65 12.07
CA GLY A 286 -2.65 -1.39 11.88
C GLY A 286 -2.45 -2.78 11.28
N ASP A 287 -1.21 -3.28 11.29
CA ASP A 287 -0.85 -4.61 10.79
C ASP A 287 -1.44 -5.71 11.68
N GLN A 288 -1.90 -6.80 11.09
CA GLN A 288 -2.59 -7.89 11.78
C GLN A 288 -1.81 -8.55 12.92
N CYS A 289 -0.49 -8.46 12.90
CA CYS A 289 0.36 -9.03 13.96
C CYS A 289 0.12 -8.43 15.36
N TYR A 290 -0.49 -7.25 15.44
CA TYR A 290 -0.81 -6.59 16.71
C TYR A 290 -2.14 -7.06 17.33
N TYR A 291 -2.92 -7.88 16.63
CA TYR A 291 -4.29 -8.26 16.97
C TYR A 291 -4.48 -9.77 17.11
N SER A 292 -3.39 -10.50 17.42
CA SER A 292 -3.39 -11.96 17.50
C SER A 292 -4.39 -12.49 18.52
N GLU A 293 -5.29 -13.36 18.09
CA GLU A 293 -6.26 -14.06 18.95
C GLU A 293 -5.59 -14.86 20.08
N ASP A 294 -4.32 -15.23 19.91
CA ASP A 294 -3.57 -15.96 20.93
C ASP A 294 -3.08 -15.05 22.07
N GLU A 295 -3.01 -13.74 21.84
CA GLU A 295 -2.40 -12.75 22.75
C GLU A 295 -3.40 -11.75 23.33
N VAL A 296 -4.47 -11.44 22.59
CA VAL A 296 -5.43 -10.42 22.99
C VAL A 296 -6.87 -10.92 23.00
N ASP A 297 -7.74 -10.24 23.76
CA ASP A 297 -9.18 -10.31 23.64
C ASP A 297 -9.73 -9.01 23.06
N VAL A 298 -10.72 -9.13 22.17
CA VAL A 298 -11.39 -8.01 21.49
C VAL A 298 -12.81 -7.84 22.03
N TYR A 299 -13.36 -6.64 21.93
CA TYR A 299 -14.67 -6.26 22.45
C TYR A 299 -15.80 -7.15 21.92
N ASP A 300 -15.84 -7.40 20.62
CA ASP A 300 -16.91 -8.21 19.99
C ASP A 300 -16.64 -9.73 20.01
N GLY A 301 -15.51 -10.17 20.55
CA GLY A 301 -15.11 -11.58 20.67
C GLY A 301 -14.77 -12.28 19.36
N LYS A 302 -14.69 -11.56 18.22
CA LYS A 302 -14.49 -12.17 16.89
C LYS A 302 -13.57 -11.41 15.94
N SER A 303 -13.40 -10.09 16.09
CA SER A 303 -12.64 -9.25 15.17
C SER A 303 -11.16 -9.23 15.52
N TYR A 304 -10.49 -10.36 15.32
CA TYR A 304 -9.04 -10.52 15.53
C TYR A 304 -8.24 -10.38 14.23
N ASP A 305 -6.94 -10.31 14.34
CA ASP A 305 -5.98 -10.39 13.24
C ASP A 305 -6.36 -9.42 12.09
N VAL A 306 -6.64 -9.97 10.92
CA VAL A 306 -7.00 -9.22 9.69
C VAL A 306 -8.27 -8.38 9.83
N ALA A 307 -9.20 -8.75 10.73
CA ALA A 307 -10.44 -8.00 10.89
C ALA A 307 -10.21 -6.63 11.55
N GLN A 308 -9.29 -6.53 12.52
CA GLN A 308 -8.89 -5.23 13.08
C GLN A 308 -8.18 -4.36 12.01
N THR A 309 -7.31 -4.97 11.19
CA THR A 309 -6.68 -4.28 10.06
C THR A 309 -7.73 -3.73 9.09
N GLN A 310 -8.78 -4.50 8.79
CA GLN A 310 -9.90 -4.03 7.97
C GLN A 310 -10.64 -2.87 8.63
N LEU A 311 -10.95 -2.96 9.92
CA LEU A 311 -11.62 -1.88 10.66
C LEU A 311 -10.79 -0.59 10.67
N TRP A 312 -9.45 -0.70 10.72
CA TRP A 312 -8.55 0.45 10.60
C TRP A 312 -8.65 1.10 9.21
N ALA A 313 -8.62 0.30 8.15
CA ALA A 313 -8.81 0.80 6.78
C ALA A 313 -10.20 1.43 6.58
N GLN A 314 -11.25 0.83 7.11
CA GLN A 314 -12.61 1.38 7.07
C GLN A 314 -12.74 2.69 7.84
N LEU A 315 -12.05 2.85 8.97
CA LEU A 315 -11.99 4.15 9.66
C LEU A 315 -11.31 5.20 8.77
N GLY A 316 -10.20 4.83 8.12
CA GLY A 316 -9.49 5.72 7.20
C GLY A 316 -10.34 6.14 5.99
N SER A 317 -11.22 5.26 5.50
CA SER A 317 -12.11 5.57 4.38
C SER A 317 -13.15 6.65 4.67
N GLU A 318 -13.37 6.96 5.95
CA GLU A 318 -14.28 8.03 6.37
C GLU A 318 -13.68 9.44 6.19
N PHE A 319 -12.39 9.53 5.83
CA PHE A 319 -11.67 10.76 5.51
C PHE A 319 -11.31 10.77 4.01
N SER A 320 -11.67 11.84 3.30
CA SER A 320 -11.48 11.89 1.85
C SER A 320 -10.01 11.86 1.42
N TYR A 321 -9.12 12.59 2.10
CA TYR A 321 -7.69 12.46 1.92
C TYR A 321 -7.16 11.41 2.90
N ASN A 322 -6.85 10.22 2.39
CA ASN A 322 -6.32 9.11 3.18
C ASN A 322 -5.16 8.44 2.45
N GLU A 323 -4.23 7.85 3.20
CA GLU A 323 -3.20 6.96 2.69
C GLU A 323 -3.03 5.80 3.67
N MET A 324 -3.21 4.57 3.21
CA MET A 324 -3.16 3.36 4.03
C MET A 324 -1.87 2.58 3.82
N ARG A 325 -1.22 2.15 4.92
CA ARG A 325 -0.10 1.21 4.89
C ARG A 325 -0.58 -0.24 4.79
N ALA A 326 -1.46 -0.63 5.68
CA ALA A 326 -2.00 -1.99 5.78
C ALA A 326 -3.49 -1.99 5.45
N CYS A 327 -3.94 -3.05 4.79
CA CYS A 327 -5.36 -3.25 4.50
C CYS A 327 -5.64 -4.74 4.36
N TRP A 328 -6.80 -5.15 4.81
CA TRP A 328 -7.39 -6.45 4.55
C TRP A 328 -8.72 -6.27 3.83
N LEU A 329 -8.92 -7.04 2.75
CA LEU A 329 -10.09 -6.84 1.88
C LEU A 329 -10.12 -5.41 1.31
N GLU A 330 -11.28 -4.79 1.13
CA GLU A 330 -11.45 -3.42 0.62
C GLU A 330 -10.89 -3.21 -0.81
N GLY A 331 -10.76 -4.28 -1.59
CA GLY A 331 -10.42 -4.16 -3.02
C GLY A 331 -11.44 -3.28 -3.76
N ASN A 332 -10.99 -2.44 -4.69
CA ASN A 332 -11.78 -1.44 -5.41
C ASN A 332 -12.42 -0.32 -4.54
N ALA A 333 -12.19 -0.32 -3.23
CA ALA A 333 -12.58 0.82 -2.39
C ALA A 333 -11.79 2.09 -2.78
N PRO A 334 -12.35 3.30 -2.59
CA PRO A 334 -11.67 4.55 -2.90
C PRO A 334 -10.63 4.93 -1.81
N LEU A 335 -9.74 4.00 -1.51
CA LEU A 335 -8.65 4.13 -0.55
C LEU A 335 -7.33 4.29 -1.27
N VAL A 336 -6.55 5.30 -0.90
CA VAL A 336 -5.16 5.42 -1.35
C VAL A 336 -4.30 4.44 -0.57
N GLN A 337 -3.51 3.65 -1.28
CA GLN A 337 -2.58 2.70 -0.70
C GLN A 337 -1.14 3.13 -1.00
N ARG A 338 -0.22 2.94 -0.07
CA ARG A 338 1.21 3.05 -0.32
C ARG A 338 1.89 1.72 -0.02
N LEU A 339 2.69 1.23 -0.94
CA LEU A 339 3.47 0.01 -0.72
C LEU A 339 4.55 0.26 0.33
N GLY A 340 4.89 -0.79 1.07
CA GLY A 340 5.85 -0.74 2.18
C GLY A 340 7.20 -0.21 1.77
N ASP A 341 7.87 0.40 2.75
CA ASP A 341 9.16 1.05 2.63
C ASP A 341 10.22 0.10 2.04
N LYS A 342 10.83 0.52 0.96
CA LYS A 342 11.93 -0.20 0.32
C LYS A 342 13.25 0.44 0.69
N ASP A 343 14.29 -0.36 0.68
CA ASP A 343 15.63 0.14 0.90
C ASP A 343 16.08 1.05 -0.24
N TYR A 344 16.91 2.04 0.10
CA TYR A 344 17.66 2.83 -0.87
C TYR A 344 18.70 1.93 -1.56
N SER A 345 18.25 1.19 -2.54
CA SER A 345 19.04 0.19 -3.26
C SER A 345 18.45 -0.14 -4.62
N TRP A 346 19.27 -0.68 -5.53
CA TRP A 346 18.77 -1.21 -6.80
C TRP A 346 17.79 -2.38 -6.64
N LEU A 347 17.85 -3.11 -5.51
CA LEU A 347 16.82 -4.10 -5.17
C LEU A 347 15.50 -3.41 -4.87
N GLY A 348 15.50 -2.33 -4.10
CA GLY A 348 14.31 -1.52 -3.84
C GLY A 348 13.67 -1.01 -5.13
N VAL A 349 14.48 -0.48 -6.07
CA VAL A 349 14.00 -0.06 -7.40
C VAL A 349 13.36 -1.22 -8.17
N ARG A 350 13.96 -2.42 -8.14
CA ARG A 350 13.39 -3.61 -8.80
C ARG A 350 12.07 -4.09 -8.19
N GLN A 351 11.78 -3.74 -6.95
CA GLN A 351 10.54 -4.11 -6.27
C GLN A 351 9.32 -3.26 -6.69
N LEU A 352 9.55 -2.05 -7.24
CA LEU A 352 8.48 -1.09 -7.54
C LEU A 352 7.43 -1.66 -8.51
N VAL A 353 7.85 -2.10 -9.69
CA VAL A 353 6.92 -2.58 -10.73
C VAL A 353 6.20 -3.87 -10.30
N PRO A 354 6.89 -4.93 -9.82
CA PRO A 354 6.21 -6.15 -9.38
C PRO A 354 5.23 -5.92 -8.23
N GLY A 355 5.56 -5.02 -7.29
CA GLY A 355 4.69 -4.65 -6.19
C GLY A 355 3.39 -3.98 -6.68
N MET A 356 3.50 -3.05 -7.65
CA MET A 356 2.34 -2.37 -8.23
C MET A 356 1.45 -3.31 -9.05
N ILE A 357 2.05 -4.25 -9.78
CA ILE A 357 1.30 -5.31 -10.48
C ILE A 357 0.55 -6.18 -9.45
N ALA A 358 1.22 -6.58 -8.37
CA ALA A 358 0.61 -7.38 -7.32
C ALA A 358 -0.53 -6.65 -6.62
N ALA A 359 -0.39 -5.36 -6.36
CA ALA A 359 -1.45 -4.52 -5.79
C ALA A 359 -2.66 -4.43 -6.74
N GLY A 360 -2.43 -4.11 -8.00
CA GLY A 360 -3.49 -4.02 -9.00
C GLY A 360 -4.27 -5.32 -9.15
N LEU A 361 -3.58 -6.48 -9.18
CA LEU A 361 -4.20 -7.81 -9.29
C LEU A 361 -4.93 -8.28 -8.03
N GLN A 362 -4.89 -7.52 -6.95
CA GLN A 362 -5.66 -7.74 -5.72
C GLN A 362 -6.75 -6.68 -5.49
N GLY A 363 -6.99 -5.80 -6.49
CA GLY A 363 -7.99 -4.75 -6.42
C GLY A 363 -7.50 -3.43 -5.80
N TYR A 364 -6.21 -3.32 -5.45
CA TYR A 364 -5.63 -2.09 -4.88
C TYR A 364 -5.00 -1.23 -5.97
N GLY A 365 -5.82 -0.66 -6.85
CA GLY A 365 -5.32 0.09 -8.01
C GLY A 365 -4.98 1.55 -7.71
N TYR A 366 -5.48 2.13 -6.63
CA TYR A 366 -5.17 3.49 -6.19
C TYR A 366 -3.94 3.48 -5.27
N THR A 367 -2.81 3.06 -5.83
CA THR A 367 -1.60 2.74 -5.06
C THR A 367 -0.41 3.59 -5.49
N CYS A 368 0.36 4.06 -4.51
CA CYS A 368 1.69 4.64 -4.68
C CYS A 368 2.76 3.55 -4.49
N PRO A 369 3.77 3.45 -5.39
CA PRO A 369 4.75 2.36 -5.31
C PRO A 369 5.68 2.40 -4.11
N ASP A 370 5.97 3.59 -3.59
CA ASP A 370 6.76 3.92 -2.38
C ASP A 370 7.08 5.43 -2.40
N MET A 371 8.04 5.86 -1.58
CA MET A 371 8.76 7.13 -1.71
C MET A 371 9.90 7.00 -2.73
N ILE A 372 10.16 8.04 -3.49
CA ILE A 372 11.26 8.06 -4.49
C ILE A 372 12.61 7.88 -3.79
N GLY A 373 13.35 6.85 -4.20
CA GLY A 373 14.59 6.43 -3.58
C GLY A 373 14.41 5.36 -2.49
N GLY A 374 13.19 5.14 -2.01
CA GLY A 374 12.82 4.21 -0.94
C GLY A 374 12.35 4.91 0.32
N GLY A 375 11.49 4.23 1.10
CA GLY A 375 10.92 4.73 2.36
C GLY A 375 11.67 4.27 3.62
N SER A 376 12.62 3.35 3.50
CA SER A 376 13.41 2.83 4.62
C SER A 376 14.46 3.84 5.07
N PHE A 377 14.17 4.64 6.10
CA PHE A 377 15.07 5.70 6.58
C PHE A 377 16.43 5.17 7.02
N THR A 378 16.50 3.94 7.52
CA THR A 378 17.75 3.33 7.98
C THR A 378 18.78 3.19 6.87
N THR A 379 18.34 3.13 5.62
CA THR A 379 19.24 3.05 4.45
C THR A 379 19.64 4.43 3.90
N PHE A 380 18.98 5.51 4.36
CA PHE A 380 19.38 6.90 4.11
C PHE A 380 20.18 7.49 5.27
N TYR A 381 20.01 6.95 6.49
CA TYR A 381 20.62 7.51 7.68
C TYR A 381 22.16 7.41 7.61
N GLY A 382 22.81 8.55 7.77
CA GLY A 382 24.27 8.62 7.80
C GLY A 382 24.96 8.48 6.44
N ILE A 383 24.23 8.44 5.31
CA ILE A 383 24.85 8.54 3.99
C ILE A 383 25.39 9.96 3.81
N ASP A 384 26.68 10.03 3.49
CA ASP A 384 27.32 11.27 3.05
C ASP A 384 26.61 11.78 1.78
N PRO A 385 26.12 13.04 1.75
CA PRO A 385 25.44 13.60 0.59
C PRO A 385 26.20 13.41 -0.74
N ASP A 386 27.53 13.46 -0.71
CA ASP A 386 28.37 13.28 -1.90
C ASP A 386 28.46 11.83 -2.39
N LYS A 387 27.94 10.87 -1.61
CA LYS A 387 27.96 9.44 -1.91
C LYS A 387 26.61 8.87 -2.34
N PHE A 388 25.58 9.71 -2.47
CA PHE A 388 24.31 9.25 -3.01
C PHE A 388 24.46 8.76 -4.45
N ASP A 389 23.90 7.58 -4.74
CA ASP A 389 23.71 7.11 -6.11
C ASP A 389 22.57 7.92 -6.76
N GLN A 390 22.93 9.06 -7.35
CA GLN A 390 21.98 9.97 -7.97
C GLN A 390 21.23 9.31 -9.12
N LYS A 391 21.86 8.35 -9.83
CA LYS A 391 21.23 7.58 -10.89
C LYS A 391 20.07 6.73 -10.35
N LEU A 392 20.23 6.14 -9.16
CA LEU A 392 19.17 5.39 -8.48
C LEU A 392 17.95 6.27 -8.19
N ILE A 393 18.16 7.47 -7.63
CA ILE A 393 17.09 8.45 -7.35
C ILE A 393 16.35 8.82 -8.63
N VAL A 394 17.10 9.13 -9.70
CA VAL A 394 16.49 9.48 -11.00
C VAL A 394 15.69 8.33 -11.57
N ARG A 395 16.21 7.09 -11.58
CA ARG A 395 15.48 5.91 -12.08
C ARG A 395 14.22 5.63 -11.25
N SER A 396 14.32 5.75 -9.92
CA SER A 396 13.13 5.67 -9.06
C SER A 396 12.10 6.74 -9.42
N CYS A 397 12.50 8.01 -9.56
CA CYS A 397 11.63 9.12 -9.95
C CYS A 397 10.96 8.88 -11.31
N GLN A 398 11.70 8.36 -12.29
CA GLN A 398 11.18 8.01 -13.61
C GLN A 398 10.07 6.95 -13.52
N ILE A 399 10.28 5.89 -12.72
CA ILE A 399 9.25 4.84 -12.51
C ILE A 399 7.99 5.46 -11.93
N HIS A 400 8.11 6.27 -10.88
CA HIS A 400 6.96 6.90 -10.21
C HIS A 400 6.18 7.83 -11.15
N SER A 401 6.85 8.48 -12.11
CA SER A 401 6.19 9.47 -12.99
C SER A 401 5.11 8.89 -13.91
N MET A 402 5.11 7.58 -14.16
CA MET A 402 4.08 6.88 -14.94
C MET A 402 3.36 5.79 -14.12
N MET A 403 3.28 6.00 -12.81
CA MET A 403 2.43 5.22 -11.89
C MET A 403 1.16 6.02 -11.53
N PRO A 404 0.16 5.40 -10.91
CA PRO A 404 -1.04 6.11 -10.46
C PRO A 404 -0.74 7.30 -9.56
N MET A 405 0.28 7.19 -8.72
CA MET A 405 0.72 8.22 -7.78
C MET A 405 2.24 8.29 -7.74
N MET A 406 2.75 9.47 -7.39
CA MET A 406 4.17 9.76 -7.29
C MET A 406 4.45 10.43 -5.95
N GLN A 407 5.37 9.91 -5.14
CA GLN A 407 5.66 10.43 -3.81
C GLN A 407 7.14 10.70 -3.60
N PHE A 408 7.49 11.94 -3.24
CA PHE A 408 8.81 12.35 -2.77
C PHE A 408 8.86 12.31 -1.24
N SER A 409 10.04 12.05 -0.69
CA SER A 409 10.30 12.24 0.73
C SER A 409 11.65 12.89 0.96
N VAL A 410 12.76 12.26 0.55
CA VAL A 410 14.06 12.97 0.54
C VAL A 410 13.98 14.19 -0.38
N ALA A 411 14.52 15.31 0.07
CA ALA A 411 14.56 16.55 -0.72
C ALA A 411 15.55 16.42 -1.90
N PRO A 412 15.09 16.34 -3.17
CA PRO A 412 15.99 16.14 -4.31
C PRO A 412 17.05 17.23 -4.44
N TRP A 413 16.70 18.48 -4.14
CA TRP A 413 17.60 19.64 -4.21
C TRP A 413 18.72 19.61 -3.15
N ARG A 414 18.63 18.76 -2.13
CA ARG A 414 19.67 18.57 -1.12
C ARG A 414 20.70 17.52 -1.52
N ILE A 415 20.29 16.50 -2.27
CA ILE A 415 21.11 15.30 -2.53
C ILE A 415 21.53 15.14 -3.98
N LEU A 416 20.96 15.91 -4.91
CA LEU A 416 21.26 15.81 -6.33
C LEU A 416 22.04 17.03 -6.84
N ASP A 417 22.94 16.78 -7.76
CA ASP A 417 23.51 17.87 -8.56
C ASP A 417 22.45 18.49 -9.49
N LYS A 418 22.80 19.62 -10.09
CA LYS A 418 21.87 20.35 -10.95
C LYS A 418 21.29 19.51 -12.09
N HIS A 419 22.11 18.66 -12.72
CA HIS A 419 21.68 17.84 -13.86
C HIS A 419 20.63 16.81 -13.45
N HIS A 420 20.90 16.02 -12.41
CA HIS A 420 19.97 15.00 -11.90
C HIS A 420 18.71 15.62 -11.28
N LEU A 421 18.84 16.77 -10.61
CA LEU A 421 17.70 17.54 -10.09
C LEU A 421 16.76 18.00 -11.22
N ASP A 422 17.32 18.55 -12.31
CA ASP A 422 16.55 19.00 -13.48
C ASP A 422 15.79 17.83 -14.12
N ILE A 423 16.38 16.62 -14.13
CA ILE A 423 15.69 15.40 -14.60
C ILE A 423 14.51 15.07 -13.69
N CYS A 424 14.71 15.01 -12.37
CA CYS A 424 13.63 14.70 -11.42
C CYS A 424 12.49 15.73 -11.50
N ARG A 425 12.80 17.03 -11.57
CA ARG A 425 11.82 18.09 -11.76
C ARG A 425 11.02 17.90 -13.05
N ARG A 426 11.67 17.57 -14.16
CA ARG A 426 10.99 17.28 -15.44
C ARG A 426 10.03 16.10 -15.33
N TYR A 427 10.40 15.03 -14.63
CA TYR A 427 9.50 13.87 -14.45
C TYR A 427 8.38 14.13 -13.45
N ALA A 428 8.57 14.98 -12.44
CA ALA A 428 7.48 15.46 -11.59
C ALA A 428 6.48 16.31 -12.40
N ALA A 429 6.96 17.20 -13.27
CA ALA A 429 6.12 17.95 -14.20
C ALA A 429 5.42 17.03 -15.23
N TRP A 430 6.12 16.00 -15.74
CA TRP A 430 5.57 15.01 -16.66
C TRP A 430 4.41 14.22 -16.02
N HIS A 431 4.56 13.77 -14.76
CA HIS A 431 3.46 13.15 -14.03
C HIS A 431 2.22 14.05 -14.00
N SER A 432 2.39 15.34 -13.72
CA SER A 432 1.29 16.31 -13.74
C SER A 432 0.69 16.51 -15.14
N GLN A 433 1.50 16.48 -16.19
CA GLN A 433 1.02 16.55 -17.57
C GLN A 433 0.22 15.31 -17.98
N LEU A 434 0.58 14.14 -17.47
CA LEU A 434 -0.18 12.91 -17.64
C LEU A 434 -1.39 12.80 -16.72
N GLY A 435 -1.56 13.74 -15.78
CA GLY A 435 -2.55 13.69 -14.72
C GLY A 435 -3.96 13.43 -15.21
N ASP A 436 -4.41 14.07 -16.29
CA ASP A 436 -5.73 13.84 -16.88
C ASP A 436 -5.91 12.40 -17.37
N TYR A 437 -4.86 11.82 -17.98
CA TYR A 437 -4.90 10.43 -18.42
C TYR A 437 -4.91 9.48 -17.21
N ILE A 438 -4.04 9.68 -16.23
CA ILE A 438 -3.99 8.87 -15.01
C ILE A 438 -5.35 8.92 -14.27
N LEU A 439 -5.93 10.11 -14.12
CA LEU A 439 -7.25 10.31 -13.51
C LEU A 439 -8.36 9.63 -14.34
N SER A 440 -8.28 9.65 -15.68
CA SER A 440 -9.23 8.93 -16.52
C SER A 440 -9.19 7.42 -16.30
N GLU A 441 -7.99 6.85 -16.08
CA GLU A 441 -7.82 5.43 -15.75
C GLU A 441 -8.31 5.13 -14.32
N ALA A 442 -8.11 6.04 -13.34
CA ALA A 442 -8.69 5.91 -12.00
C ALA A 442 -10.23 5.90 -12.05
N ARG A 443 -10.83 6.81 -12.82
CA ARG A 443 -12.28 6.85 -13.04
C ARG A 443 -12.80 5.61 -13.80
N ARG A 444 -11.99 5.06 -14.71
CA ARG A 444 -12.31 3.80 -15.39
C ARG A 444 -12.28 2.63 -14.40
N MET A 445 -11.25 2.54 -13.55
CA MET A 445 -11.18 1.52 -12.50
C MET A 445 -12.38 1.61 -11.56
N ALA A 446 -12.79 2.80 -11.14
CA ALA A 446 -13.95 3.00 -10.29
C ALA A 446 -15.26 2.44 -10.91
N LYS A 447 -15.36 2.42 -12.24
CA LYS A 447 -16.53 1.91 -12.98
C LYS A 447 -16.43 0.44 -13.35
N THR A 448 -15.23 -0.07 -13.61
CA THR A 448 -15.03 -1.41 -14.20
C THR A 448 -14.37 -2.40 -13.24
N GLY A 449 -13.70 -1.90 -12.18
CA GLY A 449 -12.83 -2.68 -11.30
C GLY A 449 -11.49 -3.06 -11.92
N GLU A 450 -11.22 -2.75 -13.21
CA GLU A 450 -9.97 -3.12 -13.87
C GLU A 450 -8.79 -2.27 -13.38
N PRO A 451 -7.61 -2.87 -13.10
CA PRO A 451 -6.49 -2.15 -12.49
C PRO A 451 -5.89 -1.10 -13.42
N MET A 452 -5.33 -0.04 -12.85
CA MET A 452 -4.62 1.02 -13.59
C MET A 452 -3.25 0.53 -14.09
N VAL A 453 -2.48 -0.16 -13.22
CA VAL A 453 -1.20 -0.81 -13.56
C VAL A 453 -1.47 -2.28 -13.82
N ARG A 454 -1.12 -2.75 -15.02
CA ARG A 454 -1.47 -4.10 -15.45
C ARG A 454 -0.25 -4.92 -15.82
N ALA A 455 -0.24 -6.19 -15.41
CA ALA A 455 0.70 -7.18 -15.93
C ALA A 455 0.61 -7.27 -17.46
N MET A 456 1.72 -7.60 -18.10
CA MET A 456 1.75 -7.75 -19.56
C MET A 456 0.80 -8.85 -20.04
N ASP A 457 0.73 -9.98 -19.31
CA ASP A 457 -0.18 -11.08 -19.63
C ASP A 457 -1.67 -10.74 -19.41
N TYR A 458 -1.98 -9.83 -18.49
CA TYR A 458 -3.34 -9.31 -18.31
C TYR A 458 -3.87 -8.63 -19.57
N SER A 459 -3.03 -7.81 -20.20
CA SER A 459 -3.40 -7.02 -21.38
C SER A 459 -3.19 -7.76 -22.70
N PHE A 460 -2.27 -8.74 -22.74
CA PHE A 460 -1.85 -9.46 -23.94
C PHE A 460 -1.69 -10.97 -23.69
N PRO A 461 -2.78 -11.66 -23.33
CA PRO A 461 -2.72 -13.09 -22.99
C PRO A 461 -2.23 -13.95 -24.15
N GLY A 462 -1.56 -15.06 -23.82
CA GLY A 462 -1.11 -16.06 -24.77
C GLY A 462 0.03 -15.60 -25.70
N GLN A 463 0.80 -14.56 -25.29
CA GLN A 463 1.94 -14.08 -26.06
C GLN A 463 3.29 -14.40 -25.41
N GLY A 464 3.30 -15.24 -24.36
CA GLY A 464 4.51 -15.60 -23.63
C GLY A 464 5.07 -14.45 -22.79
N LEU A 465 4.17 -13.65 -22.19
CA LEU A 465 4.52 -12.46 -21.40
C LEU A 465 4.28 -12.64 -19.90
N GLU A 466 3.89 -13.83 -19.46
CA GLU A 466 3.50 -14.15 -18.08
C GLU A 466 4.65 -13.99 -17.07
N GLY A 467 5.88 -14.08 -17.53
CA GLY A 467 7.08 -13.90 -16.70
C GLY A 467 7.64 -12.50 -16.68
N ILE A 468 7.05 -11.55 -17.39
CA ILE A 468 7.53 -10.17 -17.47
C ILE A 468 7.09 -9.39 -16.22
N VAL A 469 8.06 -8.99 -15.41
CA VAL A 469 7.80 -8.34 -14.10
C VAL A 469 8.39 -6.92 -13.98
N ASP A 470 9.10 -6.46 -15.01
CA ASP A 470 9.84 -5.18 -15.01
C ASP A 470 9.36 -4.21 -16.11
N GLN A 471 8.21 -4.52 -16.73
CA GLN A 471 7.43 -3.63 -17.59
C GLN A 471 5.94 -3.88 -17.36
N TYR A 472 5.12 -2.89 -17.66
CA TYR A 472 3.69 -2.92 -17.39
C TYR A 472 2.91 -2.08 -18.39
N MET A 473 1.58 -2.26 -18.42
CA MET A 473 0.68 -1.32 -19.07
C MET A 473 0.12 -0.33 -18.03
N LEU A 474 0.20 0.96 -18.31
CA LEU A 474 -0.61 1.96 -17.65
C LEU A 474 -1.88 2.16 -18.47
N GLY A 475 -2.99 1.65 -17.93
CA GLY A 475 -4.24 1.54 -18.67
C GLY A 475 -4.11 0.70 -19.95
N ASP A 476 -4.84 1.09 -20.99
CA ASP A 476 -4.81 0.43 -22.29
C ASP A 476 -3.81 1.05 -23.29
N LYS A 477 -3.30 2.24 -22.96
CA LYS A 477 -2.58 3.08 -23.91
C LYS A 477 -1.07 2.94 -23.84
N TYR A 478 -0.47 2.99 -22.64
CA TYR A 478 0.97 3.09 -22.48
C TYR A 478 1.60 1.81 -21.94
N LEU A 479 2.54 1.23 -22.71
CA LEU A 479 3.50 0.26 -22.18
C LEU A 479 4.68 1.05 -21.61
N VAL A 480 5.02 0.81 -20.36
CA VAL A 480 6.14 1.44 -19.66
C VAL A 480 7.18 0.38 -19.34
N ALA A 481 8.42 0.61 -19.79
CA ALA A 481 9.53 -0.33 -19.62
C ALA A 481 10.73 0.36 -18.93
N PRO A 482 10.63 0.70 -17.63
CA PRO A 482 11.65 1.46 -16.93
C PRO A 482 12.96 0.68 -16.81
N VAL A 483 14.06 1.41 -16.65
CA VAL A 483 15.33 0.82 -16.25
C VAL A 483 15.34 0.64 -14.74
N VAL A 484 15.50 -0.61 -14.29
CA VAL A 484 15.47 -1.00 -12.88
C VAL A 484 16.85 -1.42 -12.34
N THR A 485 17.89 -1.04 -13.06
CA THR A 485 19.31 -1.32 -12.76
C THR A 485 20.16 -0.09 -13.05
N SER A 486 21.47 -0.15 -12.79
CA SER A 486 22.42 0.90 -13.16
C SER A 486 22.78 0.96 -14.65
N ALA A 487 22.20 0.09 -15.50
CA ALA A 487 22.49 0.02 -16.93
C ALA A 487 21.91 1.22 -17.72
N ASP A 488 22.47 1.45 -18.90
CA ASP A 488 22.01 2.45 -19.86
C ASP A 488 21.40 1.82 -21.13
N GLN A 489 21.05 0.54 -21.04
CA GLN A 489 20.35 -0.23 -22.06
C GLN A 489 19.19 -0.99 -21.45
N ARG A 490 18.15 -1.24 -22.25
CA ARG A 490 16.94 -1.94 -21.84
C ARG A 490 16.45 -2.84 -22.96
N ASP A 491 16.19 -4.11 -22.62
CA ASP A 491 15.44 -5.01 -23.45
C ASP A 491 13.94 -4.85 -23.18
N VAL A 492 13.17 -4.55 -24.21
CA VAL A 492 11.72 -4.36 -24.11
C VAL A 492 11.01 -5.44 -24.91
N ARG A 493 10.13 -6.18 -24.26
CA ARG A 493 9.27 -7.15 -24.90
C ARG A 493 8.00 -6.47 -25.40
N LEU A 494 7.96 -6.10 -26.68
CA LEU A 494 6.78 -5.49 -27.31
C LEU A 494 5.75 -6.56 -27.69
N PRO A 495 4.50 -6.47 -27.19
CA PRO A 495 3.40 -7.32 -27.63
C PRO A 495 3.09 -7.10 -29.11
N LYS A 496 2.39 -8.05 -29.75
CA LYS A 496 1.93 -7.91 -31.13
C LYS A 496 1.13 -6.60 -31.32
N GLY A 497 1.35 -5.91 -32.42
CA GLY A 497 0.74 -4.63 -32.75
C GLY A 497 1.76 -3.60 -33.23
N LYS A 498 1.35 -2.34 -33.28
CA LYS A 498 2.22 -1.19 -33.57
C LYS A 498 2.37 -0.31 -32.33
N TRP A 499 3.58 0.17 -32.11
CA TRP A 499 3.95 0.91 -30.92
C TRP A 499 4.77 2.14 -31.30
N ARG A 500 4.42 3.31 -30.79
CA ARG A 500 5.22 4.54 -30.92
C ARG A 500 5.98 4.76 -29.62
N ASP A 501 7.32 4.81 -29.67
CA ASP A 501 8.12 5.08 -28.48
C ASP A 501 8.15 6.58 -28.12
N ASP A 502 8.73 6.87 -26.94
CA ASP A 502 8.91 8.21 -26.39
C ASP A 502 9.70 9.17 -27.29
N THR A 503 10.44 8.64 -28.29
CA THR A 503 11.16 9.43 -29.30
C THR A 503 10.35 9.67 -30.58
N GLY A 504 9.15 9.12 -30.67
CA GLY A 504 8.29 9.18 -31.86
C GLY A 504 8.53 8.05 -32.88
N LYS A 505 9.52 7.17 -32.64
CA LYS A 505 9.78 6.03 -33.53
C LYS A 505 8.70 4.98 -33.41
N VAL A 506 8.26 4.48 -34.59
CA VAL A 506 7.25 3.41 -34.65
C VAL A 506 7.91 2.05 -34.76
N TRP A 507 7.46 1.12 -33.92
CA TRP A 507 7.93 -0.25 -33.83
C TRP A 507 6.82 -1.23 -34.18
N ARG A 508 7.19 -2.32 -34.89
CA ARG A 508 6.34 -3.50 -35.01
C ARG A 508 6.59 -4.39 -33.78
N GLY A 509 5.55 -4.73 -33.04
CA GLY A 509 5.62 -5.62 -31.88
C GLY A 509 5.71 -7.11 -32.24
N GLY A 510 5.51 -7.98 -31.23
CA GLY A 510 5.69 -9.43 -31.30
C GLY A 510 7.15 -9.85 -31.19
N ARG A 511 8.05 -9.00 -30.62
CA ARG A 511 9.48 -9.25 -30.49
C ARG A 511 10.08 -8.50 -29.30
N THR A 512 11.28 -8.90 -28.93
CA THR A 512 12.14 -8.11 -28.03
C THR A 512 12.95 -7.11 -28.85
N ILE A 513 13.10 -5.90 -28.33
CA ILE A 513 13.98 -4.87 -28.87
C ILE A 513 14.94 -4.42 -27.76
N THR A 514 16.20 -4.15 -28.11
CA THR A 514 17.16 -3.53 -27.21
C THR A 514 17.29 -2.05 -27.56
N ILE A 515 17.16 -1.17 -26.56
CA ILE A 515 17.23 0.27 -26.74
C ILE A 515 18.23 0.90 -25.79
N ASN A 516 18.87 1.99 -26.21
CA ASN A 516 19.68 2.84 -25.35
C ASN A 516 18.76 3.73 -24.52
N VAL A 517 19.07 3.80 -23.23
CA VAL A 517 18.30 4.55 -22.24
C VAL A 517 19.23 5.39 -21.39
N PRO A 518 19.75 6.51 -21.92
CA PRO A 518 20.53 7.46 -21.12
C PRO A 518 19.72 7.92 -19.90
N ILE A 519 20.38 8.52 -18.91
CA ILE A 519 19.75 8.83 -17.61
C ILE A 519 18.53 9.75 -17.74
N GLU A 520 18.48 10.56 -18.79
CA GLU A 520 17.37 11.49 -19.06
C GLU A 520 16.10 10.81 -19.58
N ARG A 521 16.21 9.54 -19.99
CA ARG A 521 15.13 8.85 -20.70
C ARG A 521 14.43 7.82 -19.84
N LEU A 522 13.09 7.87 -19.79
CA LEU A 522 12.20 6.78 -19.37
C LEU A 522 11.57 6.17 -20.64
N PRO A 523 11.84 4.92 -20.99
CA PRO A 523 11.19 4.30 -22.14
C PRO A 523 9.71 4.00 -21.87
N TRP A 524 8.85 4.55 -22.70
CA TRP A 524 7.45 4.17 -22.79
C TRP A 524 7.02 4.09 -24.26
N PHE A 525 5.93 3.36 -24.50
CA PHE A 525 5.43 3.10 -25.83
C PHE A 525 3.92 3.30 -25.85
N GLU A 526 3.45 4.14 -26.76
CA GLU A 526 2.03 4.31 -27.04
C GLU A 526 1.55 3.25 -28.00
N ARG A 527 0.45 2.58 -27.68
CA ARG A 527 -0.23 1.64 -28.57
C ARG A 527 -0.93 2.39 -29.69
N LEU A 528 -0.67 2.00 -30.96
CA LEU A 528 -1.25 2.61 -32.16
C LEU A 528 -2.40 1.77 -32.72
#